data_184a91b32296541ed828982b027b3f09
#
_entry.id   184a91b32296541ed828982b027b3f09
#
_cell.length_a   1.000
_cell.length_b   1.000
_cell.length_c   1.000
_cell.angle_alpha   90.00
_cell.angle_beta   90.00
_cell.angle_gamma   90.00
#
_symmetry.space_group_name_H-M   'P 1'
#
loop_
_entity.id
_entity.type
_entity.pdbx_description
1 polymer ?
#
loop_
_entity_poly.entity_id
_entity_poly.type
_entity_poly.pdbx_seq_one_letter_code
_entity_poly.pdbx_strand_id
1 'polypeptide(L)'
;MKTMKKILKSLPFQLLLGVIIGIVLGLISNEAVMNVIVTIKFVLGELINFCVPLIVIGFIAPSITKLGKNASRILGVAVLLAYVSSVLAALGSMAAGYGLIPHLSIVSEVDGLKELPEIVFQLEIPQIMSVMSALAFSILIGLAATWTKAETVIRLLDEFQQIVLMIVSKIVIPILPVFIALTFWSLAYEGTITKQLPVFLKVVLIVMVGHFIWMAVLYAVGGIYSGNNPWKVVKHYGPAYITAVGTMSSAATLAVALKCARKSEPVLRDDMVSFGIPLFANIHLCGSVLTEVFFVMTVSQILYGKVPSVGTMILFCALLGIFAIGAPGVPGGTVMASLGLITGVLGFDATGTALMLTIFALQDSFGTACNVTGDGALTMILTGYAKRHNIEEQVGTVEFKLWKRQGHIVGQPAICPLFAGILLLYNRKDGFYNKIKRSTQEQRL
;
A
#
# COMPACT_ATOMS: atom_id res chain seq x y z
N MET A 1 -25.97 15.19 -2.26
CA MET A 1 -25.80 14.78 -0.85
C MET A 1 -25.09 13.43 -0.66
N LYS A 2 -25.46 12.31 -1.33
CA LYS A 2 -24.80 11.00 -1.14
C LYS A 2 -23.31 10.99 -1.53
N THR A 3 -22.93 11.66 -2.61
CA THR A 3 -21.54 11.75 -3.09
C THR A 3 -20.64 12.55 -2.14
N MET A 4 -21.12 13.67 -1.61
CA MET A 4 -20.41 14.51 -0.64
C MET A 4 -20.17 13.78 0.68
N LYS A 5 -21.16 13.03 1.19
CA LYS A 5 -20.97 12.18 2.38
C LYS A 5 -19.95 11.07 2.17
N LYS A 6 -19.77 10.57 0.95
CA LYS A 6 -18.79 9.54 0.60
C LYS A 6 -17.37 10.12 0.55
N ILE A 7 -17.22 11.34 0.04
CA ILE A 7 -15.93 12.07 0.03
C ILE A 7 -15.49 12.39 1.46
N LEU A 8 -16.37 12.96 2.28
CA LEU A 8 -16.09 13.28 3.70
C LEU A 8 -15.67 12.07 4.55
N LYS A 9 -16.11 10.85 4.17
CA LYS A 9 -15.74 9.61 4.83
C LYS A 9 -14.51 8.93 4.22
N SER A 10 -13.95 9.45 3.14
CA SER A 10 -12.74 8.88 2.54
C SER A 10 -11.52 9.19 3.41
N LEU A 11 -10.63 8.21 3.57
CA LEU A 11 -9.41 8.38 4.34
C LEU A 11 -8.56 9.56 3.85
N PRO A 12 -8.31 9.75 2.51
CA PRO A 12 -7.55 10.91 2.02
C PRO A 12 -8.12 12.25 2.49
N PHE A 13 -9.43 12.40 2.47
CA PHE A 13 -10.08 13.62 2.94
C PHE A 13 -9.91 13.83 4.45
N GLN A 14 -10.04 12.76 5.24
CA GLN A 14 -9.85 12.82 6.69
C GLN A 14 -8.41 13.15 7.07
N LEU A 15 -7.42 12.60 6.33
CA LEU A 15 -6.00 12.92 6.52
C LEU A 15 -5.71 14.39 6.20
N LEU A 16 -6.17 14.87 5.04
CA LEU A 16 -6.01 16.26 4.64
C LEU A 16 -6.68 17.22 5.65
N LEU A 17 -7.88 16.88 6.10
CA LEU A 17 -8.58 17.64 7.14
C LEU A 17 -7.80 17.64 8.45
N GLY A 18 -7.22 16.51 8.84
CA GLY A 18 -6.35 16.39 9.99
C GLY A 18 -5.13 17.32 9.91
N VAL A 19 -4.46 17.37 8.75
CA VAL A 19 -3.34 18.30 8.51
C VAL A 19 -3.78 19.75 8.68
N ILE A 20 -4.87 20.16 8.02
CA ILE A 20 -5.35 21.55 8.07
C ILE A 20 -5.72 21.94 9.50
N ILE A 21 -6.49 21.09 10.20
CA ILE A 21 -6.87 21.31 11.59
C ILE A 21 -5.63 21.39 12.47
N GLY A 22 -4.69 20.46 12.32
CA GLY A 22 -3.45 20.44 13.09
C GLY A 22 -2.64 21.72 12.91
N ILE A 23 -2.45 22.17 11.68
CA ILE A 23 -1.72 23.43 11.40
C ILE A 23 -2.42 24.64 12.04
N VAL A 24 -3.73 24.80 11.79
CA VAL A 24 -4.48 25.96 12.30
C VAL A 24 -4.45 26.00 13.84
N LEU A 25 -4.70 24.86 14.49
CA LEU A 25 -4.71 24.79 15.95
C LEU A 25 -3.30 24.94 16.53
N GLY A 26 -2.26 24.42 15.86
CA GLY A 26 -0.88 24.57 16.30
C GLY A 26 -0.40 26.03 16.33
N LEU A 27 -0.81 26.83 15.34
CA LEU A 27 -0.44 28.26 15.27
C LEU A 27 -1.05 29.11 16.38
N ILE A 28 -2.18 28.71 16.96
CA ILE A 28 -2.90 29.48 17.98
C ILE A 28 -2.80 28.88 19.40
N SER A 29 -2.14 27.73 19.54
CA SER A 29 -2.04 27.02 20.83
C SER A 29 -1.05 27.67 21.78
N ASN A 30 -1.35 27.53 23.08
CA ASN A 30 -0.43 27.84 24.17
C ASN A 30 0.23 26.55 24.71
N GLU A 31 1.19 26.72 25.59
CA GLU A 31 1.95 25.63 26.20
C GLU A 31 1.08 24.62 26.97
N ALA A 32 0.10 25.09 27.71
CA ALA A 32 -0.79 24.21 28.49
C ALA A 32 -1.62 23.26 27.60
N VAL A 33 -2.08 23.75 26.45
CA VAL A 33 -2.75 22.91 25.45
C VAL A 33 -1.77 21.94 24.82
N MET A 34 -0.55 22.39 24.50
CA MET A 34 0.47 21.57 23.89
C MET A 34 0.93 20.41 24.76
N ASN A 35 0.98 20.56 26.10
CA ASN A 35 1.28 19.45 27.01
C ASN A 35 0.31 18.28 26.82
N VAL A 36 -0.99 18.57 26.66
CA VAL A 36 -2.02 17.55 26.41
C VAL A 36 -1.84 16.95 25.00
N ILE A 37 -1.58 17.78 24.01
CA ILE A 37 -1.44 17.36 22.61
C ILE A 37 -0.24 16.43 22.42
N VAL A 38 0.94 16.79 22.96
CA VAL A 38 2.13 15.94 22.85
C VAL A 38 1.96 14.64 23.63
N THR A 39 1.24 14.67 24.75
CA THR A 39 0.94 13.47 25.55
C THR A 39 0.03 12.50 24.78
N ILE A 40 -1.07 12.98 24.18
CA ILE A 40 -1.95 12.14 23.37
C ILE A 40 -1.22 11.62 22.13
N LYS A 41 -0.43 12.46 21.45
CA LYS A 41 0.42 12.05 20.31
C LYS A 41 1.36 10.92 20.71
N PHE A 42 2.03 11.03 21.88
CA PHE A 42 2.93 10.01 22.40
C PHE A 42 2.20 8.67 22.60
N VAL A 43 1.07 8.66 23.33
CA VAL A 43 0.28 7.44 23.59
C VAL A 43 -0.19 6.77 22.29
N LEU A 44 -0.67 7.55 21.31
CA LEU A 44 -1.07 7.00 20.01
C LEU A 44 0.13 6.47 19.21
N GLY A 45 1.28 7.13 19.30
CA GLY A 45 2.53 6.68 18.71
C GLY A 45 2.98 5.33 19.28
N GLU A 46 2.97 5.18 20.60
CA GLU A 46 3.28 3.92 21.28
C GLU A 46 2.36 2.78 20.85
N LEU A 47 1.06 3.04 20.74
CA LEU A 47 0.10 2.04 20.24
C LEU A 47 0.39 1.62 18.80
N ILE A 48 0.72 2.57 17.92
CA ILE A 48 1.11 2.27 16.53
C ILE A 48 2.40 1.45 16.54
N ASN A 49 3.43 1.87 17.27
CA ASN A 49 4.72 1.21 17.37
C ASN A 49 4.59 -0.22 17.90
N PHE A 50 3.73 -0.47 18.87
CA PHE A 50 3.42 -1.81 19.36
C PHE A 50 2.87 -2.73 18.27
N CYS A 51 2.06 -2.18 17.36
CA CYS A 51 1.48 -2.96 16.25
C CYS A 51 2.50 -3.31 15.16
N VAL A 52 3.63 -2.58 15.03
CA VAL A 52 4.57 -2.74 13.93
C VAL A 52 5.15 -4.15 13.82
N PRO A 53 5.71 -4.80 14.87
CA PRO A 53 6.22 -6.16 14.77
C PRO A 53 5.14 -7.17 14.38
N LEU A 54 3.92 -7.00 14.89
CA LEU A 54 2.77 -7.85 14.53
C LEU A 54 2.43 -7.74 13.05
N ILE A 55 2.46 -6.51 12.51
CA ILE A 55 2.24 -6.23 11.09
C ILE A 55 3.30 -6.90 10.24
N VAL A 56 4.58 -6.74 10.61
CA VAL A 56 5.71 -7.36 9.90
C VAL A 56 5.56 -8.88 9.83
N ILE A 57 5.29 -9.54 10.96
CA ILE A 57 5.10 -10.99 11.00
C ILE A 57 3.87 -11.41 10.21
N GLY A 58 2.74 -10.72 10.42
CA GLY A 58 1.45 -11.06 9.81
C GLY A 58 1.41 -10.91 8.30
N PHE A 59 2.29 -10.09 7.71
CA PHE A 59 2.33 -9.92 6.25
C PHE A 59 3.47 -10.66 5.59
N ILE A 60 4.67 -10.65 6.15
CA ILE A 60 5.86 -11.19 5.48
C ILE A 60 5.89 -12.71 5.54
N ALA A 61 5.70 -13.31 6.71
CA ALA A 61 5.78 -14.75 6.84
C ALA A 61 4.74 -15.50 5.96
N PRO A 62 3.43 -15.12 5.95
CA PRO A 62 2.46 -15.76 5.05
C PRO A 62 2.73 -15.50 3.57
N SER A 63 3.28 -14.33 3.22
CA SER A 63 3.62 -14.01 1.82
C SER A 63 4.72 -14.94 1.31
N ILE A 64 5.75 -15.20 2.12
CA ILE A 64 6.82 -16.15 1.76
C ILE A 64 6.27 -17.56 1.58
N THR A 65 5.39 -18.03 2.46
CA THR A 65 4.79 -19.37 2.33
C THR A 65 3.94 -19.51 1.07
N LYS A 66 3.22 -18.46 0.67
CA LYS A 66 2.42 -18.45 -0.57
C LYS A 66 3.28 -18.51 -1.83
N LEU A 67 4.42 -17.85 -1.85
CA LEU A 67 5.38 -17.91 -2.96
C LEU A 67 5.93 -19.32 -3.18
N GLY A 68 6.15 -20.09 -2.09
CA GLY A 68 6.73 -21.44 -2.16
C GLY A 68 5.77 -22.55 -2.60
N LYS A 69 4.46 -22.37 -2.46
CA LYS A 69 3.47 -23.47 -2.58
C LYS A 69 3.16 -23.95 -3.99
N ASN A 70 3.22 -23.11 -5.01
CA ASN A 70 2.86 -23.45 -6.39
C ASN A 70 3.64 -22.60 -7.39
N ALA A 71 4.96 -22.68 -7.36
CA ALA A 71 5.82 -21.98 -8.31
C ALA A 71 5.65 -22.54 -9.72
N SER A 72 4.50 -22.26 -10.36
CA SER A 72 4.43 -22.39 -11.81
C SER A 72 5.42 -21.38 -12.41
N ARG A 73 5.97 -21.70 -13.57
CA ARG A 73 6.91 -20.83 -14.29
C ARG A 73 6.37 -19.42 -14.48
N ILE A 74 5.06 -19.26 -14.72
CA ILE A 74 4.40 -17.96 -14.90
C ILE A 74 4.37 -17.19 -13.59
N LEU A 75 4.07 -17.85 -12.46
CA LEU A 75 4.07 -17.23 -11.13
C LEU A 75 5.47 -16.73 -10.77
N GLY A 76 6.50 -17.55 -11.00
CA GLY A 76 7.89 -17.15 -10.76
C GLY A 76 8.28 -15.91 -11.58
N VAL A 77 7.91 -15.87 -12.87
CA VAL A 77 8.14 -14.71 -13.73
C VAL A 77 7.37 -13.49 -13.25
N ALA A 78 6.11 -13.64 -12.87
CA ALA A 78 5.29 -12.52 -12.40
C ALA A 78 5.85 -11.90 -11.08
N VAL A 79 6.25 -12.75 -10.12
CA VAL A 79 6.88 -12.31 -8.87
C VAL A 79 8.20 -11.60 -9.13
N LEU A 80 9.04 -12.17 -10.02
CA LEU A 80 10.31 -11.54 -10.42
C LEU A 80 10.07 -10.18 -11.08
N LEU A 81 9.09 -10.06 -11.97
CA LEU A 81 8.73 -8.80 -12.60
C LEU A 81 8.29 -7.75 -11.58
N ALA A 82 7.43 -8.13 -10.62
CA ALA A 82 6.97 -7.23 -9.57
C ALA A 82 8.12 -6.75 -8.69
N TYR A 83 9.01 -7.66 -8.28
CA TYR A 83 10.21 -7.34 -7.50
C TYR A 83 11.15 -6.40 -8.24
N VAL A 84 11.56 -6.78 -9.46
CA VAL A 84 12.48 -5.99 -10.27
C VAL A 84 11.92 -4.61 -10.57
N SER A 85 10.64 -4.51 -10.92
CA SER A 85 9.95 -3.23 -11.14
C SER A 85 9.99 -2.35 -9.89
N SER A 86 9.65 -2.89 -8.71
CA SER A 86 9.65 -2.14 -7.46
C SER A 86 11.05 -1.67 -7.07
N VAL A 87 12.07 -2.55 -7.18
CA VAL A 87 13.47 -2.19 -6.88
C VAL A 87 14.00 -1.15 -7.85
N LEU A 88 13.74 -1.27 -9.15
CA LEU A 88 14.18 -0.27 -10.13
C LEU A 88 13.48 1.07 -9.93
N ALA A 89 12.20 1.09 -9.56
CA ALA A 89 11.49 2.30 -9.16
C ALA A 89 12.14 2.96 -7.93
N ALA A 90 12.48 2.16 -6.91
CA ALA A 90 13.21 2.59 -5.73
C ALA A 90 14.58 3.20 -6.06
N LEU A 91 15.37 2.50 -6.87
CA LEU A 91 16.70 2.99 -7.29
C LEU A 91 16.62 4.25 -8.16
N GLY A 92 15.62 4.34 -9.04
CA GLY A 92 15.34 5.55 -9.80
C GLY A 92 14.98 6.73 -8.90
N SER A 93 14.15 6.48 -7.90
CA SER A 93 13.77 7.47 -6.89
C SER A 93 14.97 7.89 -6.03
N MET A 94 15.81 6.95 -5.62
CA MET A 94 17.06 7.20 -4.90
C MET A 94 18.00 8.11 -5.73
N ALA A 95 18.20 7.80 -7.00
CA ALA A 95 19.02 8.60 -7.89
C ALA A 95 18.47 10.02 -8.03
N ALA A 96 17.16 10.16 -8.22
CA ALA A 96 16.47 11.45 -8.25
C ALA A 96 16.63 12.20 -6.91
N GLY A 97 16.55 11.49 -5.78
CA GLY A 97 16.73 12.06 -4.44
C GLY A 97 18.12 12.68 -4.27
N TYR A 98 19.19 11.96 -4.62
CA TYR A 98 20.56 12.53 -4.58
C TYR A 98 20.75 13.71 -5.52
N GLY A 99 20.09 13.70 -6.69
CA GLY A 99 20.20 14.80 -7.66
C GLY A 99 19.37 16.03 -7.29
N LEU A 100 18.20 15.87 -6.70
CA LEU A 100 17.22 16.94 -6.52
C LEU A 100 17.15 17.52 -5.10
N ILE A 101 17.30 16.68 -4.06
CA ILE A 101 17.15 17.11 -2.67
C ILE A 101 18.14 18.22 -2.29
N PRO A 102 19.43 18.22 -2.70
CA PRO A 102 20.36 19.31 -2.41
C PRO A 102 19.91 20.67 -2.97
N HIS A 103 19.06 20.67 -4.01
CA HIS A 103 18.56 21.89 -4.65
C HIS A 103 17.21 22.37 -4.10
N LEU A 104 16.63 21.65 -3.15
CA LEU A 104 15.30 22.00 -2.60
C LEU A 104 15.32 23.12 -1.56
N SER A 105 16.50 23.71 -1.26
CA SER A 105 16.66 24.75 -0.23
C SER A 105 16.06 24.32 1.12
N ILE A 106 16.33 23.08 1.51
CA ILE A 106 15.89 22.53 2.80
C ILE A 106 16.71 23.18 3.89
N VAL A 107 16.05 23.94 4.75
CA VAL A 107 16.67 24.55 5.93
C VAL A 107 16.70 23.49 7.02
N SER A 108 17.86 22.91 7.26
CA SER A 108 18.08 21.88 8.30
C SER A 108 18.20 22.47 9.71
N GLU A 109 18.63 23.73 9.83
CA GLU A 109 18.64 24.47 11.09
C GLU A 109 17.62 25.61 11.01
N VAL A 110 16.62 25.54 11.87
CA VAL A 110 15.60 26.58 11.96
C VAL A 110 15.79 27.30 13.28
N ASP A 111 16.56 28.37 13.27
CA ASP A 111 16.69 29.28 14.41
C ASP A 111 15.32 29.77 14.85
N GLY A 112 15.07 29.76 16.17
CA GLY A 112 13.85 30.27 16.78
C GLY A 112 12.66 29.31 16.71
N LEU A 113 12.88 28.00 16.65
CA LEU A 113 11.85 27.00 16.93
C LEU A 113 11.45 27.05 18.41
N LYS A 114 10.16 26.92 18.67
CA LYS A 114 9.67 26.72 20.04
C LYS A 114 9.92 25.28 20.46
N GLU A 115 10.42 25.08 21.65
CA GLU A 115 10.51 23.75 22.24
C GLU A 115 9.12 23.20 22.53
N LEU A 116 8.93 21.91 22.28
CA LEU A 116 7.71 21.22 22.70
C LEU A 116 7.73 21.05 24.22
N PRO A 117 6.60 21.27 24.89
CA PRO A 117 6.53 21.03 26.33
C PRO A 117 6.66 19.53 26.65
N GLU A 118 7.04 19.26 27.91
CA GLU A 118 7.20 17.89 28.39
C GLU A 118 5.88 17.11 28.39
N ILE A 119 5.98 15.80 28.20
CA ILE A 119 4.86 14.87 28.24
C ILE A 119 4.37 14.72 29.67
N VAL A 120 3.09 15.02 29.94
CA VAL A 120 2.49 14.95 31.27
C VAL A 120 2.33 13.51 31.76
N PHE A 121 2.06 12.58 30.87
CA PHE A 121 1.85 11.18 31.20
C PHE A 121 2.54 10.29 30.15
N GLN A 122 3.43 9.42 30.60
CA GLN A 122 4.12 8.46 29.76
C GLN A 122 3.50 7.08 29.93
N LEU A 123 2.88 6.56 28.88
CA LEU A 123 2.42 5.18 28.78
C LEU A 123 3.38 4.44 27.85
N GLU A 124 4.37 3.78 28.42
CA GLU A 124 5.26 2.93 27.65
C GLU A 124 4.57 1.60 27.35
N ILE A 125 4.41 1.29 26.06
CA ILE A 125 3.89 -0.01 25.57
C ILE A 125 5.04 -0.71 24.87
N PRO A 126 5.84 -1.53 25.57
CA PRO A 126 6.99 -2.17 24.95
C PRO A 126 6.57 -3.11 23.82
N GLN A 127 7.28 -3.05 22.71
CA GLN A 127 7.08 -3.96 21.58
C GLN A 127 7.38 -5.40 22.01
N ILE A 128 6.62 -6.38 21.51
CA ILE A 128 6.83 -7.82 21.76
C ILE A 128 8.24 -8.25 21.36
N MET A 129 8.75 -7.68 20.27
CA MET A 129 10.12 -7.83 19.80
C MET A 129 10.50 -6.64 18.93
N SER A 130 11.80 -6.41 18.72
CA SER A 130 12.23 -5.36 17.79
C SER A 130 11.75 -5.65 16.36
N VAL A 131 11.56 -4.62 15.57
CA VAL A 131 11.06 -4.77 14.19
C VAL A 131 12.02 -5.57 13.33
N MET A 132 13.35 -5.41 13.54
CA MET A 132 14.36 -6.23 12.85
C MET A 132 14.28 -7.70 13.28
N SER A 133 14.01 -7.99 14.55
CA SER A 133 13.77 -9.36 15.02
C SER A 133 12.50 -9.96 14.40
N ALA A 134 11.43 -9.18 14.30
CA ALA A 134 10.20 -9.59 13.63
C ALA A 134 10.42 -9.89 12.14
N LEU A 135 11.25 -9.09 11.46
CA LEU A 135 11.63 -9.32 10.08
C LEU A 135 12.41 -10.63 9.92
N ALA A 136 13.50 -10.79 10.68
CA ALA A 136 14.31 -12.01 10.64
C ALA A 136 13.47 -13.26 10.95
N PHE A 137 12.64 -13.19 11.99
CA PHE A 137 11.69 -14.23 12.37
C PHE A 137 10.75 -14.58 11.21
N SER A 138 10.15 -13.58 10.57
CA SER A 138 9.19 -13.76 9.47
C SER A 138 9.82 -14.47 8.27
N ILE A 139 11.05 -14.07 7.91
CA ILE A 139 11.77 -14.68 6.80
C ILE A 139 12.12 -16.13 7.13
N LEU A 140 12.69 -16.39 8.30
CA LEU A 140 13.11 -17.72 8.71
C LEU A 140 11.92 -18.69 8.85
N ILE A 141 10.85 -18.27 9.52
CA ILE A 141 9.65 -19.10 9.71
C ILE A 141 8.91 -19.32 8.37
N GLY A 142 8.79 -18.28 7.53
CA GLY A 142 8.16 -18.41 6.22
C GLY A 142 8.91 -19.41 5.32
N LEU A 143 10.23 -19.33 5.26
CA LEU A 143 11.06 -20.27 4.50
C LEU A 143 11.00 -21.68 5.11
N ALA A 144 11.21 -21.83 6.41
CA ALA A 144 11.20 -23.12 7.10
C ALA A 144 9.85 -23.84 6.94
N ALA A 145 8.74 -23.12 7.12
CA ALA A 145 7.40 -23.67 6.93
C ALA A 145 7.16 -24.13 5.47
N THR A 146 7.73 -23.42 4.50
CA THR A 146 7.67 -23.81 3.09
C THR A 146 8.50 -25.07 2.82
N TRP A 147 9.74 -25.14 3.32
CA TRP A 147 10.66 -26.28 3.10
C TRP A 147 10.15 -27.56 3.77
N THR A 148 9.61 -27.44 4.99
CA THR A 148 9.08 -28.59 5.75
C THR A 148 7.66 -28.96 5.32
N LYS A 149 7.02 -28.18 4.45
CA LYS A 149 5.61 -28.34 4.07
C LYS A 149 4.69 -28.40 5.29
N ALA A 150 4.96 -27.56 6.28
CA ALA A 150 4.23 -27.52 7.56
C ALA A 150 2.84 -26.87 7.38
N GLU A 151 1.88 -27.61 6.83
CA GLU A 151 0.54 -27.07 6.46
C GLU A 151 -0.21 -26.42 7.61
N THR A 152 -0.05 -26.96 8.84
CA THR A 152 -0.68 -26.35 10.02
C THR A 152 -0.09 -24.98 10.34
N VAL A 153 1.26 -24.84 10.25
CA VAL A 153 1.94 -23.55 10.46
C VAL A 153 1.57 -22.55 9.38
N ILE A 154 1.54 -23.01 8.13
CA ILE A 154 1.17 -22.15 6.99
C ILE A 154 -0.26 -21.61 7.17
N ARG A 155 -1.21 -22.48 7.58
CA ARG A 155 -2.59 -22.08 7.89
C ARG A 155 -2.68 -21.10 9.04
N LEU A 156 -1.92 -21.37 10.13
CA LEU A 156 -1.84 -20.46 11.27
C LEU A 156 -1.33 -19.07 10.87
N LEU A 157 -0.30 -19.00 10.02
CA LEU A 157 0.22 -17.74 9.50
C LEU A 157 -0.81 -17.01 8.63
N ASP A 158 -1.59 -17.74 7.81
CA ASP A 158 -2.68 -17.14 7.02
C ASP A 158 -3.82 -16.59 7.91
N GLU A 159 -4.17 -17.31 8.97
CA GLU A 159 -5.16 -16.84 9.95
C GLU A 159 -4.63 -15.64 10.74
N PHE A 160 -3.37 -15.67 11.14
CA PHE A 160 -2.71 -14.54 11.80
C PHE A 160 -2.68 -13.30 10.90
N GLN A 161 -2.44 -13.46 9.59
CA GLN A 161 -2.55 -12.36 8.62
C GLN A 161 -3.94 -11.70 8.65
N GLN A 162 -5.03 -12.50 8.74
CA GLN A 162 -6.38 -11.97 8.82
C GLN A 162 -6.61 -11.18 10.12
N ILE A 163 -6.09 -11.67 11.24
CA ILE A 163 -6.17 -10.98 12.53
C ILE A 163 -5.44 -9.63 12.45
N VAL A 164 -4.21 -9.63 11.92
CA VAL A 164 -3.42 -8.40 11.77
C VAL A 164 -4.07 -7.42 10.81
N LEU A 165 -4.64 -7.88 9.68
CA LEU A 165 -5.44 -7.04 8.78
C LEU A 165 -6.62 -6.39 9.51
N MET A 166 -7.26 -7.11 10.42
CA MET A 166 -8.36 -6.57 11.22
C MET A 166 -7.85 -5.50 12.20
N ILE A 167 -6.73 -5.74 12.88
CA ILE A 167 -6.08 -4.75 13.77
C ILE A 167 -5.74 -3.48 12.99
N VAL A 168 -5.07 -3.62 11.83
CA VAL A 168 -4.73 -2.47 10.98
C VAL A 168 -5.98 -1.70 10.57
N SER A 169 -7.01 -2.41 10.09
CA SER A 169 -8.23 -1.78 9.56
C SER A 169 -9.12 -1.15 10.64
N LYS A 170 -9.16 -1.71 11.85
CA LYS A 170 -10.08 -1.28 12.91
C LYS A 170 -9.43 -0.40 13.98
N ILE A 171 -8.11 -0.47 14.11
CA ILE A 171 -7.36 0.29 15.13
C ILE A 171 -6.42 1.27 14.45
N VAL A 172 -5.44 0.81 13.67
CA VAL A 172 -4.38 1.68 13.15
C VAL A 172 -4.93 2.70 12.17
N ILE A 173 -5.66 2.27 11.12
CA ILE A 173 -6.20 3.18 10.10
C ILE A 173 -7.14 4.26 10.68
N PRO A 174 -8.08 3.97 11.59
CA PRO A 174 -8.90 5.00 12.20
C PRO A 174 -8.15 6.00 13.09
N ILE A 175 -7.04 5.58 13.69
CA ILE A 175 -6.20 6.46 14.53
C ILE A 175 -5.36 7.41 13.67
N LEU A 176 -4.97 7.02 12.46
CA LEU A 176 -4.08 7.82 11.61
C LEU A 176 -4.51 9.27 11.41
N PRO A 177 -5.78 9.61 11.08
CA PRO A 177 -6.17 11.01 10.90
C PRO A 177 -5.98 11.86 12.17
N VAL A 178 -6.23 11.28 13.34
CA VAL A 178 -6.02 11.94 14.63
C VAL A 178 -4.51 12.11 14.91
N PHE A 179 -3.74 11.05 14.74
CA PHE A 179 -2.29 11.07 14.91
C PHE A 179 -1.61 12.08 13.98
N ILE A 180 -2.04 12.16 12.73
CA ILE A 180 -1.59 13.16 11.76
C ILE A 180 -1.96 14.58 12.22
N ALA A 181 -3.19 14.80 12.67
CA ALA A 181 -3.61 16.10 13.17
C ALA A 181 -2.71 16.56 14.34
N LEU A 182 -2.45 15.69 15.32
CA LEU A 182 -1.59 15.98 16.48
C LEU A 182 -0.12 16.20 16.05
N THR A 183 0.36 15.47 15.05
CA THR A 183 1.72 15.65 14.51
C THR A 183 1.88 17.02 13.86
N PHE A 184 0.95 17.40 12.97
CA PHE A 184 0.99 18.73 12.34
C PHE A 184 0.70 19.86 13.34
N TRP A 185 -0.07 19.58 14.38
CA TRP A 185 -0.28 20.53 15.50
C TRP A 185 1.05 20.83 16.20
N SER A 186 1.82 19.78 16.55
CA SER A 186 3.15 19.94 17.15
C SER A 186 4.10 20.69 16.24
N LEU A 187 4.21 20.27 14.97
CA LEU A 187 5.11 20.89 13.98
C LEU A 187 4.75 22.36 13.68
N ALA A 188 3.44 22.71 13.72
CA ALA A 188 3.00 24.09 13.53
C ALA A 188 3.29 24.96 14.77
N TYR A 189 3.13 24.41 15.98
CA TYR A 189 3.48 25.07 17.23
C TYR A 189 4.99 25.37 17.32
N GLU A 190 5.84 24.40 16.96
CA GLU A 190 7.28 24.57 16.86
C GLU A 190 7.70 25.63 15.82
N GLY A 191 6.85 25.89 14.83
CA GLY A 191 7.15 26.74 13.68
C GLY A 191 7.81 26.02 12.50
N THR A 192 8.07 24.71 12.62
CA THR A 192 8.71 23.90 11.58
C THR A 192 7.88 23.86 10.31
N ILE A 193 6.56 23.64 10.42
CA ILE A 193 5.69 23.46 9.26
C ILE A 193 5.58 24.71 8.38
N THR A 194 5.52 25.89 8.98
CA THR A 194 5.38 27.16 8.23
C THR A 194 6.59 27.44 7.36
N LYS A 195 7.77 26.99 7.77
CA LYS A 195 9.03 27.16 7.03
C LYS A 195 9.25 26.04 6.00
N GLN A 196 8.74 24.83 6.25
CA GLN A 196 8.99 23.66 5.41
C GLN A 196 7.84 23.27 4.49
N LEU A 197 6.61 23.80 4.68
CA LEU A 197 5.46 23.52 3.82
C LEU A 197 5.75 23.69 2.31
N PRO A 198 6.47 24.74 1.85
CA PRO A 198 6.81 24.88 0.45
C PRO A 198 7.72 23.75 -0.06
N VAL A 199 8.60 23.22 0.79
CA VAL A 199 9.48 22.08 0.47
C VAL A 199 8.64 20.82 0.30
N PHE A 200 7.75 20.52 1.24
CA PHE A 200 6.88 19.35 1.14
C PHE A 200 6.02 19.38 -0.13
N LEU A 201 5.47 20.54 -0.48
CA LEU A 201 4.70 20.67 -1.71
C LEU A 201 5.54 20.39 -2.97
N LYS A 202 6.78 20.92 -3.02
CA LYS A 202 7.72 20.61 -4.12
C LYS A 202 8.04 19.12 -4.18
N VAL A 203 8.31 18.51 -3.04
CA VAL A 203 8.61 17.06 -2.93
C VAL A 203 7.46 16.21 -3.44
N VAL A 204 6.22 16.53 -3.05
CA VAL A 204 5.01 15.85 -3.55
C VAL A 204 4.91 15.96 -5.07
N LEU A 205 5.14 17.14 -5.63
CA LEU A 205 5.10 17.35 -7.09
C LEU A 205 6.21 16.57 -7.81
N ILE A 206 7.44 16.55 -7.28
CA ILE A 206 8.55 15.77 -7.84
C ILE A 206 8.20 14.28 -7.86
N VAL A 207 7.69 13.74 -6.76
CA VAL A 207 7.29 12.34 -6.67
C VAL A 207 6.15 12.02 -7.65
N MET A 208 5.16 12.90 -7.79
CA MET A 208 4.10 12.73 -8.79
C MET A 208 4.65 12.67 -10.22
N VAL A 209 5.59 13.56 -10.57
CA VAL A 209 6.29 13.49 -11.86
C VAL A 209 7.05 12.18 -11.99
N GLY A 210 7.73 11.75 -10.94
CA GLY A 210 8.40 10.45 -10.86
C GLY A 210 7.46 9.27 -11.15
N HIS A 211 6.23 9.28 -10.62
CA HIS A 211 5.21 8.26 -10.92
C HIS A 211 4.88 8.20 -12.41
N PHE A 212 4.65 9.35 -13.06
CA PHE A 212 4.34 9.38 -14.49
C PHE A 212 5.53 8.94 -15.35
N ILE A 213 6.76 9.33 -14.99
CA ILE A 213 7.98 8.85 -15.64
C ILE A 213 8.09 7.33 -15.50
N TRP A 214 7.91 6.80 -14.27
CA TRP A 214 7.99 5.36 -14.03
C TRP A 214 6.94 4.58 -14.81
N MET A 215 5.70 5.03 -14.81
CA MET A 215 4.63 4.44 -15.65
C MET A 215 5.00 4.45 -17.13
N ALA A 216 5.56 5.54 -17.64
CA ALA A 216 6.00 5.62 -19.03
C ALA A 216 7.11 4.60 -19.33
N VAL A 217 8.09 4.44 -18.42
CA VAL A 217 9.14 3.42 -18.53
C VAL A 217 8.55 2.01 -18.55
N LEU A 218 7.65 1.67 -17.61
CA LEU A 218 7.02 0.37 -17.54
C LEU A 218 6.24 0.03 -18.82
N TYR A 219 5.44 0.97 -19.32
CA TYR A 219 4.69 0.77 -20.56
C TYR A 219 5.59 0.71 -21.80
N ALA A 220 6.68 1.47 -21.84
CA ALA A 220 7.68 1.38 -22.91
C ALA A 220 8.35 -0.01 -22.91
N VAL A 221 8.81 -0.50 -21.76
CA VAL A 221 9.38 -1.85 -21.62
C VAL A 221 8.34 -2.91 -21.99
N GLY A 222 7.11 -2.79 -21.51
CA GLY A 222 6.00 -3.69 -21.89
C GLY A 222 5.73 -3.71 -23.38
N GLY A 223 5.75 -2.55 -24.04
CA GLY A 223 5.58 -2.41 -25.49
C GLY A 223 6.69 -3.07 -26.28
N ILE A 224 7.94 -2.77 -25.92
CA ILE A 224 9.13 -3.35 -26.58
C ILE A 224 9.15 -4.87 -26.40
N TYR A 225 8.93 -5.36 -25.17
CA TYR A 225 9.00 -6.78 -24.89
C TYR A 225 7.88 -7.59 -25.55
N SER A 226 6.64 -7.09 -25.50
CA SER A 226 5.46 -7.77 -26.07
C SER A 226 5.33 -7.57 -27.60
N GLY A 227 6.03 -6.60 -28.18
CA GLY A 227 5.89 -6.20 -29.60
C GLY A 227 4.55 -5.51 -29.89
N ASN A 228 3.88 -4.95 -28.89
CA ASN A 228 2.58 -4.29 -29.03
C ASN A 228 2.65 -2.81 -28.64
N ASN A 229 1.73 -2.00 -29.19
CA ASN A 229 1.65 -0.59 -28.82
C ASN A 229 1.08 -0.42 -27.40
N PRO A 230 1.86 0.12 -26.44
CA PRO A 230 1.45 0.28 -25.05
C PRO A 230 0.27 1.24 -24.87
N TRP A 231 0.09 2.21 -25.80
CA TRP A 231 -1.04 3.12 -25.78
C TRP A 231 -2.40 2.41 -25.85
N LYS A 232 -2.44 1.24 -26.53
CA LYS A 232 -3.66 0.41 -26.58
C LYS A 232 -4.09 -0.12 -25.21
N VAL A 233 -3.19 -0.12 -24.24
CA VAL A 233 -3.46 -0.56 -22.85
C VAL A 233 -3.69 0.66 -21.95
N VAL A 234 -2.70 1.55 -21.84
CA VAL A 234 -2.72 2.66 -20.87
C VAL A 234 -3.92 3.59 -21.02
N LYS A 235 -4.39 3.84 -22.25
CA LYS A 235 -5.57 4.69 -22.52
C LYS A 235 -6.85 4.21 -21.82
N HIS A 236 -6.93 2.95 -21.45
CA HIS A 236 -8.08 2.37 -20.76
C HIS A 236 -7.99 2.44 -19.24
N TYR A 237 -6.82 2.78 -18.68
CA TYR A 237 -6.56 2.71 -17.24
C TYR A 237 -7.02 3.97 -16.45
N GLY A 238 -7.46 5.04 -17.12
CA GLY A 238 -7.95 6.25 -16.44
C GLY A 238 -8.96 5.99 -15.31
N PRO A 239 -10.02 5.16 -15.53
CA PRO A 239 -10.95 4.83 -14.45
C PRO A 239 -10.32 4.10 -13.27
N ALA A 240 -9.36 3.19 -13.52
CA ALA A 240 -8.64 2.49 -12.48
C ALA A 240 -7.73 3.44 -11.69
N TYR A 241 -7.00 4.33 -12.39
CA TYR A 241 -6.17 5.37 -11.78
C TYR A 241 -6.99 6.24 -10.80
N ILE A 242 -8.13 6.80 -11.25
CA ILE A 242 -8.98 7.66 -10.42
C ILE A 242 -9.59 6.87 -9.24
N THR A 243 -9.97 5.62 -9.45
CA THR A 243 -10.48 4.77 -8.37
C THR A 243 -9.39 4.51 -7.33
N ALA A 244 -8.16 4.23 -7.74
CA ALA A 244 -7.02 4.03 -6.86
C ALA A 244 -6.69 5.30 -6.05
N VAL A 245 -6.68 6.47 -6.68
CA VAL A 245 -6.54 7.77 -5.98
C VAL A 245 -7.61 7.93 -4.90
N GLY A 246 -8.86 7.57 -5.19
CA GLY A 246 -9.97 7.73 -4.25
C GLY A 246 -10.04 6.68 -3.15
N THR A 247 -9.48 5.49 -3.36
CA THR A 247 -9.55 4.38 -2.40
C THR A 247 -8.26 4.15 -1.64
N MET A 248 -7.11 4.60 -2.15
CA MET A 248 -5.77 4.30 -1.64
C MET A 248 -5.54 2.79 -1.47
N SER A 249 -6.23 1.96 -2.26
CA SER A 249 -6.20 0.52 -2.12
C SER A 249 -6.24 -0.17 -3.48
N SER A 250 -5.17 -0.90 -3.81
CA SER A 250 -5.11 -1.73 -5.00
C SER A 250 -6.16 -2.84 -4.96
N ALA A 251 -6.39 -3.43 -3.80
CA ALA A 251 -7.42 -4.47 -3.60
C ALA A 251 -8.84 -3.93 -3.85
N ALA A 252 -9.17 -2.74 -3.34
CA ALA A 252 -10.48 -2.12 -3.59
C ALA A 252 -10.66 -1.68 -5.06
N THR A 253 -9.56 -1.43 -5.78
CA THR A 253 -9.56 -1.01 -7.19
C THR A 253 -9.59 -2.21 -8.15
N LEU A 254 -9.33 -3.43 -7.68
CA LEU A 254 -9.12 -4.63 -8.49
C LEU A 254 -10.22 -4.86 -9.55
N ALA A 255 -11.49 -4.76 -9.17
CA ALA A 255 -12.60 -4.98 -10.11
C ALA A 255 -12.60 -3.98 -11.27
N VAL A 256 -12.21 -2.72 -11.01
CA VAL A 256 -12.10 -1.68 -12.04
C VAL A 256 -10.87 -1.90 -12.90
N ALA A 257 -9.73 -2.28 -12.31
CA ALA A 257 -8.49 -2.60 -13.01
C ALA A 257 -8.67 -3.77 -13.98
N LEU A 258 -9.31 -4.87 -13.55
CA LEU A 258 -9.69 -6.00 -14.42
C LEU A 258 -10.55 -5.56 -15.61
N LYS A 259 -11.54 -4.70 -15.36
CA LYS A 259 -12.42 -4.17 -16.40
C LYS A 259 -11.67 -3.29 -17.41
N CYS A 260 -10.68 -2.52 -16.93
CA CYS A 260 -9.82 -1.70 -17.77
C CYS A 260 -8.86 -2.57 -18.61
N ALA A 261 -8.23 -3.58 -18.00
CA ALA A 261 -7.32 -4.50 -18.67
C ALA A 261 -8.01 -5.29 -19.79
N ARG A 262 -9.22 -5.82 -19.55
CA ARG A 262 -10.00 -6.56 -20.55
C ARG A 262 -10.40 -5.74 -21.76
N LYS A 263 -10.51 -4.41 -21.66
CA LYS A 263 -10.73 -3.52 -22.80
C LYS A 263 -9.53 -3.48 -23.76
N SER A 264 -8.41 -4.01 -23.35
CA SER A 264 -7.15 -4.00 -24.10
C SER A 264 -6.92 -5.27 -24.95
N GLU A 265 -7.91 -6.18 -25.04
CA GLU A 265 -7.85 -7.30 -25.97
C GLU A 265 -7.68 -6.82 -27.42
N PRO A 266 -6.92 -7.51 -28.26
CA PRO A 266 -6.13 -8.73 -28.01
C PRO A 266 -4.68 -8.46 -27.53
N VAL A 267 -4.35 -7.24 -27.12
CA VAL A 267 -2.99 -6.88 -26.66
C VAL A 267 -2.66 -7.59 -25.35
N LEU A 268 -3.61 -7.62 -24.43
CA LEU A 268 -3.55 -8.41 -23.21
C LEU A 268 -4.40 -9.68 -23.39
N ARG A 269 -3.81 -10.85 -23.20
CA ARG A 269 -4.53 -12.13 -23.21
C ARG A 269 -5.43 -12.21 -21.97
N ASP A 270 -6.67 -12.69 -22.11
CA ASP A 270 -7.65 -12.74 -21.01
C ASP A 270 -7.21 -13.64 -19.84
N ASP A 271 -6.53 -14.75 -20.12
CA ASP A 271 -5.95 -15.61 -19.09
C ASP A 271 -4.83 -14.91 -18.30
N MET A 272 -3.98 -14.12 -18.98
CA MET A 272 -2.94 -13.32 -18.32
C MET A 272 -3.55 -12.14 -17.54
N VAL A 273 -4.63 -11.55 -18.02
CA VAL A 273 -5.38 -10.51 -17.28
C VAL A 273 -6.00 -11.11 -16.01
N SER A 274 -6.67 -12.27 -16.15
CA SER A 274 -7.35 -12.93 -15.04
C SER A 274 -6.39 -13.44 -13.96
N PHE A 275 -5.15 -13.76 -14.33
CA PHE A 275 -4.09 -14.17 -13.42
C PHE A 275 -3.27 -12.97 -12.92
N GLY A 276 -2.75 -12.14 -13.84
CA GLY A 276 -1.74 -11.12 -13.55
C GLY A 276 -2.31 -9.94 -12.76
N ILE A 277 -3.45 -9.37 -13.16
CA ILE A 277 -4.00 -8.19 -12.49
C ILE A 277 -4.32 -8.46 -11.00
N PRO A 278 -5.00 -9.57 -10.60
CA PRO A 278 -5.20 -9.86 -9.20
C PRO A 278 -3.90 -10.14 -8.43
N LEU A 279 -2.93 -10.77 -9.06
CA LEU A 279 -1.64 -11.04 -8.45
C LEU A 279 -0.87 -9.75 -8.22
N PHE A 280 -0.67 -8.93 -9.27
CA PHE A 280 0.09 -7.68 -9.21
C PHE A 280 -0.54 -6.66 -8.26
N ALA A 281 -1.86 -6.57 -8.18
CA ALA A 281 -2.54 -5.71 -7.21
C ALA A 281 -2.16 -6.00 -5.74
N ASN A 282 -1.58 -7.17 -5.46
CA ASN A 282 -1.14 -7.56 -4.12
C ASN A 282 0.38 -7.56 -3.93
N ILE A 283 1.17 -7.65 -5.00
CA ILE A 283 2.63 -7.81 -4.88
C ILE A 283 3.45 -6.74 -5.61
N HIS A 284 2.82 -5.85 -6.38
CA HIS A 284 3.50 -4.82 -7.18
C HIS A 284 3.14 -3.43 -6.67
N LEU A 285 4.03 -2.84 -5.90
CA LEU A 285 3.83 -1.54 -5.23
C LEU A 285 4.87 -0.50 -5.68
N CYS A 286 5.22 -0.47 -6.96
CA CYS A 286 6.29 0.34 -7.53
C CYS A 286 6.14 1.86 -7.26
N GLY A 287 4.93 2.40 -7.33
CA GLY A 287 4.67 3.81 -7.06
C GLY A 287 4.79 4.15 -5.57
N SER A 288 4.27 3.28 -4.69
CA SER A 288 4.40 3.45 -3.24
C SER A 288 5.86 3.36 -2.80
N VAL A 289 6.63 2.40 -3.35
CA VAL A 289 8.08 2.26 -3.09
C VAL A 289 8.86 3.48 -3.59
N LEU A 290 8.56 3.99 -4.79
CA LEU A 290 9.16 5.20 -5.34
C LEU A 290 8.92 6.40 -4.41
N THR A 291 7.67 6.57 -3.95
CA THR A 291 7.29 7.62 -2.99
C THR A 291 8.09 7.49 -1.70
N GLU A 292 8.13 6.29 -1.14
CA GLU A 292 8.76 6.03 0.15
C GLU A 292 10.24 6.35 0.14
N VAL A 293 10.98 5.93 -0.91
CA VAL A 293 12.40 6.19 -1.05
C VAL A 293 12.71 7.69 -1.12
N PHE A 294 11.97 8.45 -1.92
CA PHE A 294 12.19 9.90 -1.98
C PHE A 294 11.89 10.59 -0.65
N PHE A 295 10.83 10.13 0.03
CA PHE A 295 10.40 10.72 1.28
C PHE A 295 11.35 10.41 2.44
N VAL A 296 11.85 9.18 2.58
CA VAL A 296 12.84 8.89 3.62
C VAL A 296 14.12 9.71 3.43
N MET A 297 14.57 9.90 2.19
CA MET A 297 15.73 10.77 1.90
C MET A 297 15.44 12.23 2.26
N THR A 298 14.24 12.72 1.93
CA THR A 298 13.81 14.09 2.24
C THR A 298 13.68 14.31 3.75
N VAL A 299 13.00 13.40 4.46
CA VAL A 299 12.85 13.46 5.92
C VAL A 299 14.20 13.39 6.61
N SER A 300 15.10 12.52 6.14
CA SER A 300 16.47 12.44 6.65
C SER A 300 17.22 13.77 6.50
N GLN A 301 17.10 14.42 5.35
CA GLN A 301 17.71 15.73 5.13
C GLN A 301 17.11 16.81 6.04
N ILE A 302 15.78 16.78 6.23
CA ILE A 302 15.05 17.77 7.05
C ILE A 302 15.43 17.65 8.53
N LEU A 303 15.37 16.42 9.08
CA LEU A 303 15.50 16.22 10.54
C LEU A 303 16.95 15.97 10.97
N TYR A 304 17.74 15.32 10.14
CA TYR A 304 19.11 14.91 10.51
C TYR A 304 20.19 15.66 9.72
N GLY A 305 19.83 16.63 8.88
CA GLY A 305 20.75 17.48 8.12
C GLY A 305 21.55 16.76 7.03
N LYS A 306 21.24 15.48 6.74
CA LYS A 306 21.96 14.66 5.75
C LYS A 306 21.06 13.63 5.10
N VAL A 307 21.29 13.34 3.83
CA VAL A 307 20.73 12.15 3.19
C VAL A 307 21.51 10.90 3.60
N PRO A 308 20.86 9.73 3.71
CA PRO A 308 21.55 8.47 4.02
C PRO A 308 22.62 8.14 2.98
N SER A 309 23.62 7.32 3.35
CA SER A 309 24.68 6.91 2.41
C SER A 309 24.13 6.09 1.25
N VAL A 310 24.82 6.11 0.09
CA VAL A 310 24.43 5.35 -1.10
C VAL A 310 24.33 3.85 -0.78
N GLY A 311 25.29 3.29 -0.02
CA GLY A 311 25.26 1.88 0.38
C GLY A 311 24.04 1.54 1.23
N THR A 312 23.71 2.39 2.22
CA THR A 312 22.51 2.24 3.05
C THR A 312 21.23 2.30 2.21
N MET A 313 21.15 3.24 1.26
CA MET A 313 19.98 3.38 0.40
C MET A 313 19.84 2.24 -0.59
N ILE A 314 20.91 1.68 -1.14
CA ILE A 314 20.86 0.47 -1.99
C ILE A 314 20.29 -0.71 -1.18
N LEU A 315 20.79 -0.92 0.04
CA LEU A 315 20.28 -1.95 0.93
C LEU A 315 18.80 -1.72 1.24
N PHE A 316 18.44 -0.49 1.59
CA PHE A 316 17.04 -0.11 1.85
C PHE A 316 16.14 -0.41 0.64
N CYS A 317 16.53 0.02 -0.57
CA CYS A 317 15.75 -0.22 -1.80
C CYS A 317 15.57 -1.71 -2.11
N ALA A 318 16.63 -2.53 -1.96
CA ALA A 318 16.57 -3.95 -2.20
C ALA A 318 15.63 -4.67 -1.21
N LEU A 319 15.74 -4.34 0.07
CA LEU A 319 14.86 -4.89 1.12
C LEU A 319 13.43 -4.38 0.95
N LEU A 320 13.23 -3.09 0.67
CA LEU A 320 11.91 -2.50 0.44
C LEU A 320 11.15 -3.21 -0.70
N GLY A 321 11.86 -3.62 -1.76
CA GLY A 321 11.27 -4.43 -2.83
C GLY A 321 10.72 -5.77 -2.33
N ILE A 322 11.39 -6.43 -1.37
CA ILE A 322 10.91 -7.66 -0.74
C ILE A 322 9.67 -7.37 0.12
N PHE A 323 9.71 -6.30 0.91
CA PHE A 323 8.60 -5.90 1.77
C PHE A 323 7.36 -5.51 0.95
N ALA A 324 7.56 -4.88 -0.21
CA ALA A 324 6.49 -4.53 -1.12
C ALA A 324 5.70 -5.75 -1.62
N ILE A 325 6.37 -6.90 -1.83
CA ILE A 325 5.68 -8.16 -2.19
C ILE A 325 4.79 -8.65 -1.04
N GLY A 326 5.19 -8.40 0.20
CA GLY A 326 4.47 -8.83 1.40
C GLY A 326 3.47 -7.79 1.94
N ALA A 327 3.54 -6.57 1.48
CA ALA A 327 2.70 -5.49 1.98
C ALA A 327 1.25 -5.65 1.52
N PRO A 328 0.27 -5.33 2.38
CA PRO A 328 -1.12 -5.40 1.98
C PRO A 328 -1.47 -4.26 1.02
N GLY A 329 -2.34 -4.54 0.05
CA GLY A 329 -2.88 -3.54 -0.88
C GLY A 329 -3.95 -2.63 -0.24
N VAL A 330 -3.70 -2.13 0.97
CA VAL A 330 -4.58 -1.23 1.74
C VAL A 330 -3.89 0.12 1.98
N PRO A 331 -4.62 1.17 2.34
CA PRO A 331 -4.03 2.49 2.61
C PRO A 331 -2.86 2.42 3.61
N GLY A 332 -1.72 3.00 3.25
CA GLY A 332 -0.51 3.02 4.09
C GLY A 332 0.22 1.67 4.20
N GLY A 333 -0.25 0.63 3.48
CA GLY A 333 0.26 -0.73 3.63
C GLY A 333 1.76 -0.86 3.41
N THR A 334 2.32 -0.16 2.42
CA THR A 334 3.75 -0.21 2.09
C THR A 334 4.61 0.35 3.22
N VAL A 335 4.35 1.59 3.63
CA VAL A 335 5.14 2.25 4.68
C VAL A 335 4.97 1.55 6.03
N MET A 336 3.79 1.00 6.31
CA MET A 336 3.58 0.21 7.53
C MET A 336 4.40 -1.07 7.51
N ALA A 337 4.46 -1.77 6.38
CA ALA A 337 5.27 -2.98 6.25
C ALA A 337 6.77 -2.67 6.37
N SER A 338 7.22 -1.52 5.92
CA SER A 338 8.63 -1.11 5.88
C SER A 338 9.11 -0.33 7.11
N LEU A 339 8.26 -0.07 8.11
CA LEU A 339 8.66 0.68 9.32
C LEU A 339 9.93 0.12 9.98
N GLY A 340 10.11 -1.21 9.93
CA GLY A 340 11.32 -1.85 10.40
C GLY A 340 12.58 -1.51 9.63
N LEU A 341 12.47 -1.21 8.34
CA LEU A 341 13.59 -0.73 7.54
C LEU A 341 13.87 0.72 7.83
N ILE A 342 12.84 1.55 8.00
CA ILE A 342 12.97 2.97 8.32
C ILE A 342 13.69 3.16 9.66
N THR A 343 13.30 2.40 10.68
CA THR A 343 13.92 2.46 12.01
C THR A 343 15.24 1.70 12.08
N GLY A 344 15.30 0.47 11.58
CA GLY A 344 16.45 -0.43 11.76
C GLY A 344 17.59 -0.22 10.76
N VAL A 345 17.31 0.16 9.51
CA VAL A 345 18.32 0.39 8.46
C VAL A 345 18.69 1.87 8.35
N LEU A 346 17.69 2.76 8.36
CA LEU A 346 17.90 4.19 8.23
C LEU A 346 18.14 4.89 9.57
N GLY A 347 17.81 4.25 10.69
CA GLY A 347 18.00 4.76 12.05
C GLY A 347 17.07 5.91 12.43
N PHE A 348 15.87 5.96 11.84
CA PHE A 348 14.89 6.98 12.18
C PHE A 348 14.39 6.80 13.61
N ASP A 349 14.32 7.91 14.34
CA ASP A 349 13.69 7.99 15.64
C ASP A 349 12.15 8.06 15.53
N ALA A 350 11.46 8.18 16.66
CA ALA A 350 10.01 8.29 16.70
C ALA A 350 9.48 9.51 15.93
N THR A 351 10.20 10.63 15.96
CA THR A 351 9.83 11.87 15.26
C THR A 351 9.96 11.71 13.75
N GLY A 352 11.07 11.18 13.28
CA GLY A 352 11.30 10.90 11.86
C GLY A 352 10.31 9.87 11.31
N THR A 353 10.03 8.83 12.09
CA THR A 353 9.04 7.81 11.75
C THR A 353 7.62 8.41 11.66
N ALA A 354 7.23 9.23 12.63
CA ALA A 354 5.92 9.90 12.64
C ALA A 354 5.76 10.85 11.44
N LEU A 355 6.80 11.64 11.13
CA LEU A 355 6.79 12.53 9.98
C LEU A 355 6.69 11.73 8.66
N MET A 356 7.47 10.65 8.54
CA MET A 356 7.43 9.77 7.36
C MET A 356 6.04 9.16 7.14
N LEU A 357 5.42 8.59 8.18
CA LEU A 357 4.06 8.06 8.13
C LEU A 357 3.05 9.12 7.66
N THR A 358 3.21 10.33 8.16
CA THR A 358 2.30 11.44 7.87
C THR A 358 2.38 11.87 6.42
N ILE A 359 3.58 12.17 5.90
CA ILE A 359 3.72 12.63 4.51
C ILE A 359 3.42 11.52 3.51
N PHE A 360 3.76 10.28 3.83
CA PHE A 360 3.43 9.14 3.00
C PHE A 360 1.91 8.96 2.88
N ALA A 361 1.18 9.03 4.00
CA ALA A 361 -0.27 8.89 4.00
C ALA A 361 -1.00 9.94 3.14
N LEU A 362 -0.44 11.14 3.01
CA LEU A 362 -0.98 12.20 2.13
C LEU A 362 -0.75 11.89 0.64
N GLN A 363 0.34 11.20 0.31
CA GLN A 363 0.76 10.91 -1.07
C GLN A 363 0.35 9.51 -1.55
N ASP A 364 -0.03 8.60 -0.66
CA ASP A 364 -0.33 7.19 -0.94
C ASP A 364 -1.41 7.00 -2.02
N SER A 365 -2.34 7.95 -2.14
CA SER A 365 -3.33 8.00 -3.23
C SER A 365 -2.69 7.89 -4.62
N PHE A 366 -1.63 8.64 -4.87
CA PHE A 366 -0.97 8.70 -6.18
C PHE A 366 0.00 7.53 -6.36
N GLY A 367 0.67 7.10 -5.28
CA GLY A 367 1.49 5.88 -5.28
C GLY A 367 0.66 4.66 -5.66
N THR A 368 -0.50 4.48 -5.02
CA THR A 368 -1.45 3.40 -5.33
C THR A 368 -1.97 3.48 -6.78
N ALA A 369 -2.26 4.69 -7.29
CA ALA A 369 -2.68 4.86 -8.67
C ALA A 369 -1.58 4.46 -9.67
N CYS A 370 -0.31 4.76 -9.36
CA CYS A 370 0.84 4.30 -10.12
C CYS A 370 0.97 2.77 -10.09
N ASN A 371 0.81 2.12 -8.92
CA ASN A 371 0.84 0.67 -8.76
C ASN A 371 -0.18 0.01 -9.69
N VAL A 372 -1.46 0.35 -9.53
CA VAL A 372 -2.58 -0.24 -10.28
C VAL A 372 -2.45 -0.02 -11.79
N THR A 373 -1.95 1.15 -12.20
CA THR A 373 -1.76 1.43 -13.63
C THR A 373 -0.55 0.66 -14.16
N GLY A 374 0.52 0.54 -13.38
CA GLY A 374 1.71 -0.27 -13.69
C GLY A 374 1.41 -1.76 -13.84
N ASP A 375 0.40 -2.30 -13.13
CA ASP A 375 -0.04 -3.70 -13.26
C ASP A 375 -0.45 -4.05 -14.69
N GLY A 376 -1.03 -3.10 -15.41
CA GLY A 376 -1.35 -3.25 -16.84
C GLY A 376 -0.11 -3.44 -17.70
N ALA A 377 0.97 -2.72 -17.42
CA ALA A 377 2.25 -2.86 -18.12
C ALA A 377 2.93 -4.21 -17.80
N LEU A 378 2.93 -4.64 -16.54
CA LEU A 378 3.45 -5.96 -16.17
C LEU A 378 2.65 -7.10 -16.81
N THR A 379 1.32 -6.97 -16.87
CA THR A 379 0.46 -7.95 -17.56
C THR A 379 0.76 -7.99 -19.07
N MET A 380 1.15 -6.85 -19.66
CA MET A 380 1.60 -6.79 -21.06
C MET A 380 2.91 -7.56 -21.26
N ILE A 381 3.88 -7.41 -20.33
CA ILE A 381 5.13 -8.19 -20.35
C ILE A 381 4.81 -9.67 -20.19
N LEU A 382 3.94 -10.03 -19.24
CA LEU A 382 3.54 -11.42 -18.99
C LEU A 382 2.86 -12.06 -20.22
N THR A 383 1.99 -11.30 -20.91
CA THR A 383 1.39 -11.73 -22.18
C THR A 383 2.46 -11.97 -23.26
N GLY A 384 3.44 -11.07 -23.37
CA GLY A 384 4.58 -11.23 -24.28
C GLY A 384 5.43 -12.45 -23.94
N TYR A 385 5.67 -12.70 -22.65
CA TYR A 385 6.37 -13.88 -22.18
C TYR A 385 5.64 -15.17 -22.55
N ALA A 386 4.34 -15.24 -22.30
CA ALA A 386 3.52 -16.40 -22.63
C ALA A 386 3.56 -16.71 -24.13
N LYS A 387 3.47 -15.69 -25.00
CA LYS A 387 3.59 -15.86 -26.46
C LYS A 387 4.95 -16.39 -26.88
N ARG A 388 6.05 -15.83 -26.36
CA ARG A 388 7.42 -16.23 -26.71
C ARG A 388 7.78 -17.64 -26.29
N HIS A 389 7.11 -18.16 -25.25
CA HIS A 389 7.37 -19.50 -24.73
C HIS A 389 6.29 -20.50 -25.13
N ASN A 390 5.45 -20.16 -26.12
CA ASN A 390 4.37 -21.01 -26.64
C ASN A 390 3.47 -21.57 -25.53
N ILE A 391 3.18 -20.75 -24.52
CA ILE A 391 2.25 -21.13 -23.47
C ILE A 391 0.84 -21.00 -24.04
N GLU A 392 0.12 -22.12 -24.13
CA GLU A 392 -1.25 -22.16 -24.62
C GLU A 392 -2.15 -21.25 -23.80
N GLU A 393 -3.08 -20.58 -24.48
CA GLU A 393 -4.06 -19.73 -23.82
C GLU A 393 -5.08 -20.63 -23.10
N GLN A 394 -5.17 -20.48 -21.79
CA GLN A 394 -6.21 -21.17 -21.03
C GLN A 394 -7.53 -20.46 -21.27
N VAL A 395 -8.32 -20.98 -22.20
CA VAL A 395 -9.69 -20.52 -22.41
C VAL A 395 -10.47 -20.79 -21.14
N GLY A 396 -10.91 -19.71 -20.46
CA GLY A 396 -11.47 -19.70 -19.13
C GLY A 396 -12.42 -20.84 -18.83
N THR A 397 -12.25 -21.42 -17.66
CA THR A 397 -13.08 -22.45 -17.08
C THR A 397 -14.57 -22.09 -17.11
N VAL A 398 -15.42 -23.10 -17.06
CA VAL A 398 -16.88 -23.14 -17.21
C VAL A 398 -17.67 -21.99 -16.55
N GLU A 399 -17.14 -21.34 -15.52
CA GLU A 399 -17.76 -20.20 -14.83
C GLU A 399 -17.93 -18.95 -15.69
N PHE A 400 -17.02 -18.67 -16.63
CA PHE A 400 -17.14 -17.52 -17.51
C PHE A 400 -18.17 -17.72 -18.63
N LYS A 401 -18.39 -18.97 -19.07
CA LYS A 401 -19.44 -19.31 -20.02
C LYS A 401 -20.83 -19.18 -19.39
N LEU A 402 -20.97 -19.49 -18.10
CA LEU A 402 -22.21 -19.29 -17.34
C LEU A 402 -22.52 -17.80 -17.15
N TRP A 403 -21.50 -16.98 -16.89
CA TRP A 403 -21.66 -15.54 -16.74
C TRP A 403 -22.09 -14.86 -18.05
N LYS A 404 -21.53 -15.28 -19.20
CA LYS A 404 -21.93 -14.79 -20.53
C LYS A 404 -23.35 -15.21 -20.91
N ARG A 405 -23.83 -16.37 -20.43
CA ARG A 405 -25.21 -16.85 -20.66
C ARG A 405 -26.25 -16.18 -19.75
N GLN A 406 -25.84 -15.70 -18.56
CA GLN A 406 -26.74 -15.03 -17.61
C GLN A 406 -26.82 -13.50 -17.79
N GLY A 407 -26.14 -12.94 -18.79
CA GLY A 407 -26.06 -11.50 -19.06
C GLY A 407 -27.38 -10.82 -19.50
N HIS A 408 -28.52 -11.46 -19.35
CA HIS A 408 -29.84 -10.88 -19.62
C HIS A 408 -30.69 -10.64 -18.38
N ILE A 409 -30.15 -10.76 -17.17
CA ILE A 409 -30.89 -10.36 -15.96
C ILE A 409 -30.28 -9.05 -15.43
N VAL A 410 -31.02 -7.98 -15.68
CA VAL A 410 -30.75 -6.60 -15.29
C VAL A 410 -30.74 -6.46 -13.76
N GLY A 411 -29.67 -5.90 -13.18
CA GLY A 411 -29.83 -5.05 -11.98
C GLY A 411 -29.33 -5.57 -10.63
N GLN A 412 -28.41 -6.56 -10.54
CA GLN A 412 -27.73 -6.82 -9.25
C GLN A 412 -26.20 -6.91 -9.41
N PRO A 413 -25.40 -6.30 -8.50
CA PRO A 413 -23.94 -6.39 -8.55
C PRO A 413 -23.53 -7.83 -8.23
N ALA A 414 -22.81 -8.46 -9.16
CA ALA A 414 -22.24 -9.80 -8.99
C ALA A 414 -21.24 -9.80 -7.82
N ILE A 415 -21.60 -10.44 -6.73
CA ILE A 415 -20.72 -10.70 -5.58
C ILE A 415 -19.80 -11.85 -6.00
N CYS A 416 -18.48 -11.65 -5.85
CA CYS A 416 -17.45 -12.66 -6.10
C CYS A 416 -17.79 -13.97 -5.34
N PRO A 417 -17.64 -15.17 -5.92
CA PRO A 417 -17.96 -16.45 -5.27
C PRO A 417 -17.26 -16.67 -3.93
N LEU A 418 -16.07 -16.07 -3.74
CA LEU A 418 -15.35 -16.07 -2.45
C LEU A 418 -16.10 -15.27 -1.37
N PHE A 419 -16.76 -14.18 -1.76
CA PHE A 419 -17.60 -13.37 -0.85
C PHE A 419 -18.96 -14.04 -0.59
N ALA A 420 -19.51 -14.78 -1.54
CA ALA A 420 -20.73 -15.56 -1.34
C ALA A 420 -20.52 -16.68 -0.32
N GLY A 421 -19.36 -17.34 -0.32
CA GLY A 421 -18.99 -18.34 0.70
C GLY A 421 -18.89 -17.75 2.11
N ILE A 422 -18.33 -16.55 2.25
CA ILE A 422 -18.20 -15.85 3.54
C ILE A 422 -19.56 -15.33 4.03
N LEU A 423 -20.41 -14.84 3.12
CA LEU A 423 -21.79 -14.43 3.46
C LEU A 423 -22.67 -15.60 3.88
N LEU A 424 -22.50 -16.77 3.26
CA LEU A 424 -23.21 -18.00 3.62
C LEU A 424 -22.79 -18.54 5.02
N LEU A 425 -21.54 -18.37 5.40
CA LEU A 425 -21.07 -18.73 6.74
C LEU A 425 -21.53 -17.73 7.82
N TYR A 426 -21.66 -16.45 7.47
CA TYR A 426 -22.13 -15.42 8.40
C TYR A 426 -23.65 -15.49 8.64
N ASN A 427 -24.43 -15.86 7.62
CA ASN A 427 -25.90 -15.93 7.69
C ASN A 427 -26.46 -17.24 8.31
N ARG A 428 -25.58 -18.17 8.74
CA ARG A 428 -26.02 -19.42 9.39
C ARG A 428 -26.57 -19.23 10.81
N LYS A 429 -26.44 -18.04 11.40
CA LYS A 429 -26.96 -17.73 12.74
C LYS A 429 -28.34 -17.07 12.76
N ASP A 430 -28.83 -16.53 11.64
CA ASP A 430 -30.10 -15.82 11.63
C ASP A 430 -31.06 -16.45 10.58
N GLY A 431 -32.05 -17.13 11.06
CA GLY A 431 -33.23 -17.74 10.46
C GLY A 431 -33.70 -17.42 9.01
N PHE A 432 -32.90 -16.74 8.19
CA PHE A 432 -33.24 -16.34 6.83
C PHE A 432 -33.24 -17.51 5.82
N TYR A 433 -32.46 -18.56 6.09
CA TYR A 433 -32.35 -19.73 5.22
C TYR A 433 -33.65 -20.55 5.15
N ASN A 434 -34.44 -20.57 6.23
CA ASN A 434 -35.70 -21.26 6.28
C ASN A 434 -36.85 -20.58 5.50
N LYS A 435 -36.72 -19.29 5.21
CA LYS A 435 -37.70 -18.50 4.45
C LYS A 435 -37.60 -18.74 2.94
N ILE A 436 -36.34 -18.91 2.44
CA ILE A 436 -36.08 -19.16 1.01
C ILE A 436 -36.47 -20.60 0.64
N LYS A 437 -36.29 -21.58 1.52
CA LYS A 437 -36.63 -22.98 1.27
C LYS A 437 -38.16 -23.20 1.19
N ARG A 438 -38.96 -22.44 1.91
CA ARG A 438 -40.43 -22.46 1.82
C ARG A 438 -40.94 -21.85 0.52
N SER A 439 -40.38 -20.75 0.05
CA SER A 439 -40.76 -20.08 -1.19
C SER A 439 -40.49 -20.92 -2.45
N THR A 440 -39.49 -21.79 -2.42
CA THR A 440 -39.10 -22.64 -3.57
C THR A 440 -39.90 -23.94 -3.62
N GLN A 441 -40.54 -24.35 -2.52
CA GLN A 441 -41.43 -25.51 -2.48
C GLN A 441 -42.88 -25.17 -2.87
N GLU A 442 -43.33 -23.94 -2.62
CA GLU A 442 -44.66 -23.46 -3.02
C GLU A 442 -44.79 -23.13 -4.51
N GLN A 443 -43.68 -23.04 -5.25
CA GLN A 443 -43.68 -22.86 -6.72
C GLN A 443 -43.53 -24.17 -7.50
N ARG A 444 -43.62 -25.35 -6.83
CA ARG A 444 -43.57 -26.67 -7.46
C ARG A 444 -44.81 -27.53 -7.16
N LEU A 445 -45.84 -26.95 -6.63
CA LEU A 445 -47.22 -27.49 -6.61
C LEU A 445 -48.13 -26.52 -7.38
#